data_76f011710ca5ba315122465528a9872d
#
_entry.id   76f011710ca5ba315122465528a9872d
#
_cell.length_a   1.000
_cell.length_b   1.000
_cell.length_c   1.000
_cell.angle_alpha   90.00
_cell.angle_beta   90.00
_cell.angle_gamma   90.00
#
_symmetry.space_group_name_H-M   'P 1'
#
loop_
_entity.id
_entity.type
_entity.pdbx_description
1 polymer ?
#
loop_
_entity_poly.entity_id
_entity_poly.type
_entity_poly.pdbx_seq_one_letter_code
_entity_poly.pdbx_strand_id
1 'polypeptide(L)'
;LVLGYVKDTFRDAIKTREANYPTALPVEPYPVAIPHSDPENIIKPFIACTRLKDTIKWCEMANNDVQHDVKFIFMLGFLGGHDDPNAGNEHVELLQVLVTNFQKPEVMDRLVNAKTEDEYMEAVLSMEGL
;
A
#
# COMPACT_ATOMS: atom_id res chain seq x y z
N LEU A 1 8.77 -6.77 -11.73
CA LEU A 1 9.28 -7.33 -12.98
C LEU A 1 10.62 -8.02 -12.79
N VAL A 2 11.64 -7.25 -12.41
CA VAL A 2 13.01 -7.78 -12.31
C VAL A 2 13.13 -8.92 -11.29
N LEU A 3 12.42 -8.81 -10.16
CA LEU A 3 12.47 -9.81 -9.09
C LEU A 3 11.46 -10.95 -9.28
N GLY A 4 10.65 -10.92 -10.35
CA GLY A 4 9.69 -11.97 -10.63
C GLY A 4 8.43 -11.97 -9.76
N TYR A 5 8.09 -10.84 -9.15
CA TYR A 5 6.87 -10.70 -8.33
C TYR A 5 5.65 -10.33 -9.13
N VAL A 6 5.82 -9.64 -10.25
CA VAL A 6 4.71 -9.14 -11.06
C VAL A 6 4.92 -9.43 -12.53
N LYS A 7 3.82 -9.50 -13.28
CA LYS A 7 3.83 -9.68 -14.73
C LYS A 7 4.11 -8.35 -15.43
N ASP A 8 4.46 -8.41 -16.72
CA ASP A 8 4.72 -7.23 -17.54
C ASP A 8 3.53 -6.26 -17.60
N THR A 9 2.33 -6.79 -17.42
CA THR A 9 1.08 -6.02 -17.43
C THR A 9 0.85 -5.19 -16.19
N PHE A 10 1.61 -5.44 -15.11
CA PHE A 10 1.39 -4.80 -13.80
C PHE A 10 1.54 -3.28 -13.85
N ARG A 11 2.58 -2.79 -14.50
CA ARG A 11 2.89 -1.35 -14.53
C ARG A 11 1.72 -0.53 -15.07
N ASP A 12 1.20 -0.92 -16.22
CA ASP A 12 0.10 -0.20 -16.86
C ASP A 12 -1.22 -0.43 -16.12
N ALA A 13 -1.43 -1.64 -15.62
CA ALA A 13 -2.65 -1.98 -14.87
C ALA A 13 -2.76 -1.16 -13.59
N ILE A 14 -1.67 -1.03 -12.81
CA ILE A 14 -1.71 -0.27 -11.56
C ILE A 14 -1.88 1.23 -11.81
N LYS A 15 -1.27 1.76 -12.86
CA LYS A 15 -1.44 3.16 -13.22
C LYS A 15 -2.87 3.46 -13.64
N THR A 16 -3.48 2.60 -14.44
CA THR A 16 -4.87 2.76 -14.87
C THR A 16 -5.81 2.67 -13.69
N ARG A 17 -5.58 1.71 -12.79
CA ARG A 17 -6.41 1.54 -11.60
C ARG A 17 -6.32 2.76 -10.69
N GLU A 18 -5.11 3.29 -10.45
CA GLU A 18 -4.95 4.50 -9.61
C GLU A 18 -5.61 5.73 -10.21
N ALA A 19 -5.61 5.85 -11.54
CA ALA A 19 -6.28 6.96 -12.22
C ALA A 19 -7.79 6.91 -12.00
N ASN A 20 -8.38 5.73 -11.94
CA ASN A 20 -9.83 5.54 -11.79
C ASN A 20 -10.25 5.33 -10.32
N TYR A 21 -9.41 4.67 -9.53
CA TYR A 21 -9.68 4.32 -8.14
C TYR A 21 -8.46 4.64 -7.28
N PRO A 22 -8.25 5.92 -6.95
CA PRO A 22 -7.08 6.34 -6.17
C PRO A 22 -7.11 5.76 -4.75
N THR A 23 -5.93 5.63 -4.14
CA THR A 23 -5.75 4.90 -2.88
C THR A 23 -5.11 5.71 -1.76
N ALA A 24 -5.06 7.04 -1.85
CA ALA A 24 -4.56 7.83 -0.74
C ALA A 24 -5.56 7.81 0.43
N LEU A 25 -5.05 7.51 1.61
CA LEU A 25 -5.81 7.48 2.84
C LEU A 25 -5.50 8.73 3.66
N PRO A 26 -6.53 9.48 4.13
CA PRO A 26 -6.31 10.71 4.90
C PRO A 26 -5.99 10.42 6.36
N VAL A 27 -4.98 9.59 6.62
CA VAL A 27 -4.55 9.27 7.99
C VAL A 27 -3.60 10.33 8.49
N GLU A 28 -3.60 10.55 9.80
CA GLU A 28 -2.76 11.53 10.47
C GLU A 28 -1.58 10.84 11.17
N PRO A 29 -0.40 11.48 11.27
CA PRO A 29 -0.09 12.83 10.76
C PRO A 29 0.30 12.88 9.29
N TYR A 30 0.52 11.75 8.64
CA TYR A 30 0.92 11.69 7.25
C TYR A 30 0.02 10.77 6.44
N PRO A 31 -0.61 11.28 5.36
CA PRO A 31 -1.38 10.44 4.45
C PRO A 31 -0.53 9.35 3.80
N VAL A 32 -1.16 8.21 3.54
CA VAL A 32 -0.51 7.01 2.99
C VAL A 32 -1.27 6.56 1.74
N ALA A 33 -0.55 6.20 0.68
CA ALA A 33 -1.15 5.58 -0.50
C ALA A 33 -0.92 4.07 -0.46
N ILE A 34 -1.93 3.30 -0.90
CA ILE A 34 -1.87 1.84 -0.92
C ILE A 34 -2.20 1.30 -2.31
N PRO A 35 -1.40 1.65 -3.34
CA PRO A 35 -1.69 1.20 -4.71
C PRO A 35 -1.62 -0.32 -4.84
N HIS A 36 -2.54 -0.87 -5.62
CA HIS A 36 -2.59 -2.30 -5.91
C HIS A 36 -3.32 -2.53 -7.23
N SER A 37 -3.08 -3.66 -7.86
CA SER A 37 -3.75 -4.06 -9.10
C SER A 37 -4.54 -5.33 -8.89
N ASP A 38 -5.25 -5.76 -9.94
CA ASP A 38 -5.95 -7.03 -9.92
C ASP A 38 -4.96 -8.21 -9.78
N PRO A 39 -5.36 -9.29 -9.10
CA PRO A 39 -4.47 -10.44 -8.85
C PRO A 39 -3.87 -11.06 -10.10
N GLU A 40 -4.52 -10.95 -11.25
CA GLU A 40 -4.04 -11.52 -12.51
C GLU A 40 -2.68 -10.98 -12.95
N ASN A 41 -2.27 -9.81 -12.45
CA ASN A 41 -0.99 -9.18 -12.77
C ASN A 41 0.12 -9.56 -11.80
N ILE A 42 -0.17 -10.38 -10.79
CA ILE A 42 0.74 -10.71 -9.72
C ILE A 42 1.24 -12.14 -9.86
N ILE A 43 2.55 -12.34 -9.69
CA ILE A 43 3.18 -13.67 -9.70
C ILE A 43 3.38 -14.16 -8.27
N LYS A 44 3.89 -13.30 -7.39
CA LYS A 44 4.10 -13.59 -5.97
C LYS A 44 3.54 -12.47 -5.12
N PRO A 45 2.88 -12.78 -4.00
CA PRO A 45 2.36 -11.72 -3.11
C PRO A 45 3.51 -10.91 -2.51
N PHE A 46 3.28 -9.60 -2.32
CA PHE A 46 4.29 -8.71 -1.76
C PHE A 46 3.67 -7.46 -1.15
N ILE A 47 4.44 -6.81 -0.30
CA ILE A 47 4.18 -5.45 0.17
C ILE A 47 5.47 -4.66 -0.03
N ALA A 48 5.43 -3.65 -0.90
CA ALA A 48 6.58 -2.77 -1.12
C ALA A 48 6.36 -1.48 -0.35
N CYS A 49 7.19 -1.25 0.67
CA CYS A 49 7.04 -0.16 1.62
C CYS A 49 8.00 0.96 1.28
N THR A 50 7.47 2.12 0.92
CA THR A 50 8.27 3.27 0.49
C THR A 50 7.98 4.47 1.36
N ARG A 51 9.04 5.14 1.84
CA ARG A 51 8.96 6.45 2.47
C ARG A 51 9.59 7.46 1.51
N LEU A 52 8.83 8.48 1.14
CA LEU A 52 9.30 9.51 0.22
C LEU A 52 10.11 10.57 0.98
N LYS A 53 11.15 11.08 0.33
CA LYS A 53 11.92 12.20 0.86
C LYS A 53 11.05 13.46 0.93
N ASP A 54 10.34 13.73 -0.17
CA ASP A 54 9.38 14.83 -0.28
C ASP A 54 8.01 14.25 -0.59
N THR A 55 6.96 14.90 -0.09
CA THR A 55 5.59 14.44 -0.34
C THR A 55 5.19 14.67 -1.80
N ILE A 56 4.26 13.84 -2.29
CA ILE A 56 3.67 14.00 -3.61
C ILE A 56 2.14 14.06 -3.47
N LYS A 57 1.51 14.76 -4.41
CA LYS A 57 0.05 14.85 -4.46
C LYS A 57 -0.53 13.52 -4.92
N TRP A 58 -1.57 13.07 -4.21
CA TRP A 58 -2.24 11.81 -4.51
C TRP A 58 -3.73 11.95 -4.21
N CYS A 59 -4.57 11.46 -5.11
CA CYS A 59 -6.01 11.57 -4.93
C CYS A 59 -6.52 10.64 -3.84
N GLU A 60 -7.51 11.12 -3.08
CA GLU A 60 -8.10 10.37 -1.98
C GLU A 60 -8.88 9.16 -2.48
N MET A 61 -8.82 8.06 -1.71
CA MET A 61 -9.60 6.87 -1.98
C MET A 61 -11.09 7.21 -1.99
N ALA A 62 -11.78 6.80 -3.06
CA ALA A 62 -13.20 7.03 -3.30
C ALA A 62 -13.58 8.51 -3.50
N ASN A 63 -12.60 9.43 -3.62
CA ASN A 63 -12.88 10.83 -3.89
C ASN A 63 -11.76 11.47 -4.71
N ASN A 64 -11.89 11.42 -6.04
CA ASN A 64 -10.86 11.92 -6.96
C ASN A 64 -10.70 13.44 -6.93
N ASP A 65 -11.65 14.17 -6.35
CA ASP A 65 -11.58 15.62 -6.27
C ASP A 65 -10.74 16.12 -5.10
N VAL A 66 -10.37 15.26 -4.18
CA VAL A 66 -9.54 15.59 -3.01
C VAL A 66 -8.16 15.00 -3.17
N GLN A 67 -7.12 15.82 -2.93
CA GLN A 67 -5.72 15.38 -2.98
C GLN A 67 -5.05 15.55 -1.62
N HIS A 68 -4.14 14.64 -1.33
CA HIS A 68 -3.35 14.65 -0.10
C HIS A 68 -1.86 14.64 -0.43
N ASP A 69 -1.05 15.21 0.46
CA ASP A 69 0.40 15.16 0.36
C ASP A 69 0.87 13.84 0.98
N VAL A 70 1.13 12.85 0.12
CA VAL A 70 1.48 11.50 0.53
C VAL A 70 2.98 11.37 0.78
N LYS A 71 3.36 10.83 1.93
CA LYS A 71 4.75 10.54 2.30
C LYS A 71 5.09 9.07 2.24
N PHE A 72 4.13 8.20 2.48
CA PHE A 72 4.33 6.75 2.50
C PHE A 72 3.52 6.07 1.41
N ILE A 73 4.16 5.14 0.70
CA ILE A 73 3.49 4.32 -0.32
C ILE A 73 3.71 2.86 0.04
N PHE A 74 2.61 2.14 0.27
CA PHE A 74 2.62 0.69 0.50
C PHE A 74 1.96 0.03 -0.71
N MET A 75 2.79 -0.36 -1.68
CA MET A 75 2.31 -1.05 -2.88
C MET A 75 2.06 -2.51 -2.57
N LEU A 76 0.87 -2.99 -2.89
CA LEU A 76 0.41 -4.32 -2.49
C LEU A 76 0.23 -5.23 -3.71
N GLY A 77 0.67 -6.48 -3.57
CA GLY A 77 0.43 -7.52 -4.55
C GLY A 77 -0.28 -8.70 -3.88
N PHE A 78 -1.46 -9.03 -4.39
CA PHE A 78 -2.26 -10.13 -3.87
C PHE A 78 -2.39 -11.24 -4.91
N LEU A 79 -2.33 -12.49 -4.44
CA LEU A 79 -2.76 -13.64 -5.23
C LEU A 79 -4.14 -14.02 -4.76
N GLY A 80 -5.15 -13.76 -5.59
CA GLY A 80 -6.50 -14.18 -5.33
C GLY A 80 -7.02 -14.89 -6.56
N GLY A 81 -7.52 -16.12 -6.40
CA GLY A 81 -8.12 -16.84 -7.51
C GLY A 81 -9.61 -16.56 -7.60
N HIS A 82 -10.12 -16.41 -8.82
CA HIS A 82 -11.56 -16.34 -9.05
C HIS A 82 -12.25 -17.64 -8.61
N ASP A 83 -11.46 -18.73 -8.53
CA ASP A 83 -11.97 -20.07 -8.21
C ASP A 83 -11.96 -20.38 -6.72
N ASP A 84 -11.36 -19.53 -5.89
CA ASP A 84 -11.32 -19.70 -4.43
C ASP A 84 -12.20 -18.65 -3.77
N PRO A 85 -13.34 -19.06 -3.20
CA PRO A 85 -14.25 -18.10 -2.53
C PRO A 85 -13.63 -17.44 -1.30
N ASN A 86 -12.54 -17.99 -0.76
CA ASN A 86 -11.84 -17.40 0.39
C ASN A 86 -10.71 -16.47 -0.02
N ALA A 87 -10.20 -16.56 -1.26
CA ALA A 87 -9.06 -15.77 -1.73
C ALA A 87 -9.36 -14.27 -1.81
N GLY A 88 -10.63 -13.90 -2.06
CA GLY A 88 -11.04 -12.50 -2.12
C GLY A 88 -11.02 -11.79 -0.78
N ASN A 89 -11.00 -12.52 0.33
CA ASN A 89 -11.03 -11.95 1.67
C ASN A 89 -9.65 -11.58 2.21
N GLU A 90 -8.59 -12.20 1.70
CA GLU A 90 -7.22 -11.96 2.18
C GLU A 90 -6.79 -10.51 2.01
N HIS A 91 -7.05 -9.92 0.84
CA HIS A 91 -6.64 -8.54 0.59
C HIS A 91 -7.46 -7.54 1.42
N VAL A 92 -8.74 -7.84 1.67
CA VAL A 92 -9.58 -7.00 2.53
C VAL A 92 -9.05 -7.02 3.96
N GLU A 93 -8.69 -8.20 4.46
CA GLU A 93 -8.10 -8.34 5.80
C GLU A 93 -6.78 -7.58 5.91
N LEU A 94 -5.91 -7.71 4.91
CA LEU A 94 -4.62 -7.00 4.89
C LEU A 94 -4.83 -5.49 4.86
N LEU A 95 -5.75 -5.00 4.05
CA LEU A 95 -6.07 -3.57 4.00
C LEU A 95 -6.57 -3.07 5.35
N GLN A 96 -7.42 -3.83 6.03
CA GLN A 96 -7.92 -3.48 7.36
C GLN A 96 -6.78 -3.43 8.39
N VAL A 97 -5.87 -4.39 8.36
CA VAL A 97 -4.70 -4.41 9.23
C VAL A 97 -3.84 -3.16 9.02
N LEU A 98 -3.54 -2.83 7.77
CA LEU A 98 -2.73 -1.66 7.44
C LEU A 98 -3.42 -0.37 7.87
N VAL A 99 -4.71 -0.20 7.55
CA VAL A 99 -5.45 1.02 7.92
C VAL A 99 -5.51 1.18 9.43
N THR A 100 -5.74 0.10 10.17
CA THR A 100 -5.76 0.12 11.63
C THR A 100 -4.43 0.59 12.20
N ASN A 101 -3.32 0.07 11.67
CA ASN A 101 -1.98 0.48 12.11
C ASN A 101 -1.67 1.94 11.76
N PHE A 102 -2.08 2.40 10.58
CA PHE A 102 -1.83 3.78 10.16
C PHE A 102 -2.58 4.81 11.03
N GLN A 103 -3.61 4.40 11.73
CA GLN A 103 -4.35 5.27 12.66
C GLN A 103 -3.68 5.37 14.04
N LYS A 104 -2.64 4.59 14.29
CA LYS A 104 -1.90 4.61 15.55
C LYS A 104 -0.73 5.59 15.47
N PRO A 105 -0.73 6.67 16.30
CA PRO A 105 0.36 7.64 16.28
C PRO A 105 1.75 7.04 16.50
N GLU A 106 1.86 6.06 17.39
CA GLU A 106 3.13 5.40 17.68
C GLU A 106 3.70 4.65 16.48
N VAL A 107 2.84 4.05 15.65
CA VAL A 107 3.27 3.37 14.42
C VAL A 107 3.80 4.38 13.41
N MET A 108 3.07 5.45 13.19
CA MET A 108 3.47 6.50 12.25
C MET A 108 4.75 7.20 12.69
N ASP A 109 4.90 7.46 13.99
CA ASP A 109 6.11 8.07 14.54
C ASP A 109 7.33 7.19 14.28
N ARG A 110 7.22 5.89 14.44
CA ARG A 110 8.32 4.95 14.16
C ARG A 110 8.70 4.95 12.68
N LEU A 111 7.72 4.99 11.79
CA LEU A 111 7.97 5.05 10.35
C LEU A 111 8.66 6.35 9.94
N VAL A 112 8.23 7.47 10.50
CA VAL A 112 8.79 8.79 10.21
C VAL A 112 10.21 8.93 10.74
N ASN A 113 10.47 8.42 11.94
CA ASN A 113 11.73 8.60 12.64
C ASN A 113 12.80 7.56 12.29
N ALA A 114 12.46 6.54 11.52
CA ALA A 114 13.45 5.55 11.08
C ALA A 114 14.54 6.22 10.26
N LYS A 115 15.80 5.99 10.62
CA LYS A 115 16.96 6.65 10.00
C LYS A 115 17.61 5.78 8.93
N THR A 116 17.38 4.47 8.96
CA THR A 116 17.94 3.52 8.01
C THR A 116 16.81 2.65 7.44
N GLU A 117 17.11 1.97 6.34
CA GLU A 117 16.17 1.01 5.75
C GLU A 117 15.83 -0.11 6.74
N ASP A 118 16.82 -0.57 7.50
CA ASP A 118 16.60 -1.62 8.51
C ASP A 118 15.66 -1.16 9.61
N GLU A 119 15.83 0.06 10.12
CA GLU A 119 14.93 0.63 11.12
C GLU A 119 13.52 0.79 10.58
N TYR A 120 13.39 1.22 9.33
CA TYR A 120 12.11 1.37 8.66
C TYR A 120 11.41 0.02 8.52
N MET A 121 12.13 -1.00 8.10
CA MET A 121 11.59 -2.36 7.96
C MET A 121 11.18 -2.93 9.32
N GLU A 122 11.96 -2.69 10.37
CA GLU A 122 11.58 -3.08 11.73
C GLU A 122 10.27 -2.42 12.17
N ALA A 123 10.11 -1.13 11.85
CA ALA A 123 8.88 -0.42 12.16
C ALA A 123 7.68 -1.03 11.43
N VAL A 124 7.84 -1.37 10.15
CA VAL A 124 6.79 -2.04 9.37
C VAL A 124 6.45 -3.41 9.96
N LEU A 125 7.48 -4.21 10.26
CA LEU A 125 7.27 -5.57 10.79
C LEU A 125 6.70 -5.59 12.20
N SER A 126 6.80 -4.48 12.93
CA SER A 126 6.23 -4.36 14.26
C SER A 126 4.73 -4.04 14.26
N MET A 127 4.15 -3.79 13.10
CA MET A 127 2.72 -3.53 13.00
C MET A 127 1.92 -4.74 13.47
N GLU A 128 0.93 -4.48 14.32
CA GLU A 128 0.11 -5.52 14.89
C GLU A 128 -0.77 -6.20 13.82
N GLY A 129 -0.72 -7.51 13.76
CA GLY A 129 -1.50 -8.29 12.80
C GLY A 129 -0.84 -8.52 11.46
N LEU A 130 0.34 -7.92 11.23
CA LEU A 130 1.02 -8.06 9.95
C LEU A 130 1.93 -9.29 9.88
#